data_861d2d93b93fb64d1a7e88e3ed63b5aa
#
_entry.id   861d2d93b93fb64d1a7e88e3ed63b5aa
#
_cell.length_a   1.000
_cell.length_b   1.000
_cell.length_c   1.000
_cell.angle_alpha   90.00
_cell.angle_beta   90.00
_cell.angle_gamma   90.00
#
_symmetry.space_group_name_H-M   'P 1'
#
loop_
_entity.id
_entity.type
_entity.pdbx_description
1 polymer ?
#
loop_
_entity_poly.entity_id
_entity_poly.type
_entity_poly.pdbx_seq_one_letter_code
_entity_poly.pdbx_strand_id
1 'polypeptide(L)'
;MDTLINPTAGYALQAEYDLMGCLLVAPKETLENVRGTLSASDFQSEDARAVFIAACQLENEKAPMDAVLIQARAAENGREIDTELLADVMKRFVTCANAQATAALIHEQSISREARNIGFALMQAELDPGAAVQRLQEAIAGQKSRLPTPMEDADSFMDTLTAVSEGKLKMFLSTGFPQLDELLSGGLIQNGVITLAARPGVGKTTMGLAIAENVAAAGGRVLYESLEMSRFQIWARRVGMVSGLSYANIQSGKLDEQGWERLVRAMQTLYTRNFFISAKPASMDDIERHLRSNGADLLVVDHMGLIKPEQGRDGRYDKATETSHRLKRLAQSTGVPILSLCQLNRASEARSDKRPSLADLRDTGAIEEDSDAVIILYRPAVHLPKDEQPMPWETQDLEVNVEKNRHGATGQIIMDFVGVCSRVRERPQKNRGYSKEQLPD
;
A
#
# COMPACT_ATOMS: atom_id res chain seq x y z
N MET A 1 -26.78 -4.47 -38.06
CA MET A 1 -25.93 -4.88 -36.90
C MET A 1 -26.70 -4.46 -35.67
N ASP A 2 -27.57 -5.37 -35.25
CA ASP A 2 -28.63 -5.09 -34.29
C ASP A 2 -28.16 -5.24 -32.84
N THR A 3 -28.38 -4.19 -32.10
CA THR A 3 -28.86 -4.15 -30.70
C THR A 3 -28.41 -5.31 -29.81
N LEU A 4 -27.22 -5.19 -29.25
CA LEU A 4 -26.99 -5.66 -27.89
C LEU A 4 -27.75 -4.72 -26.95
N ILE A 5 -29.06 -4.95 -26.83
CA ILE A 5 -29.91 -4.34 -25.81
C ILE A 5 -29.39 -4.89 -24.49
N ASN A 6 -28.70 -4.02 -23.75
CA ASN A 6 -28.23 -4.34 -22.40
C ASN A 6 -29.49 -4.37 -21.49
N PRO A 7 -29.92 -5.51 -20.96
CA PRO A 7 -31.12 -5.61 -20.13
C PRO A 7 -31.04 -4.75 -18.87
N THR A 8 -29.85 -4.36 -18.43
CA THR A 8 -29.63 -3.51 -17.25
C THR A 8 -29.94 -2.03 -17.48
N ALA A 9 -30.00 -1.54 -18.73
CA ALA A 9 -30.30 -0.11 -19.00
C ALA A 9 -31.75 0.28 -18.62
N GLY A 10 -32.69 -0.66 -18.72
CA GLY A 10 -34.08 -0.44 -18.28
C GLY A 10 -34.23 -0.34 -16.76
N TYR A 11 -33.45 -1.12 -16.02
CA TYR A 11 -33.46 -1.09 -14.56
C TYR A 11 -32.84 0.19 -13.99
N ALA A 12 -31.83 0.77 -14.66
CA ALA A 12 -31.20 2.01 -14.23
C ALA A 12 -32.17 3.20 -14.27
N LEU A 13 -32.93 3.35 -15.39
CA LEU A 13 -33.90 4.39 -15.53
C LEU A 13 -35.06 4.24 -14.54
N GLN A 14 -35.49 2.99 -14.29
CA GLN A 14 -36.47 2.68 -13.28
C GLN A 14 -36.00 3.08 -11.88
N ALA A 15 -34.75 2.79 -11.54
CA ALA A 15 -34.15 3.17 -10.25
C ALA A 15 -34.13 4.71 -10.07
N GLU A 16 -33.84 5.46 -11.14
CA GLU A 16 -33.90 6.95 -11.11
C GLU A 16 -35.33 7.47 -10.82
N TYR A 17 -36.34 6.87 -11.41
CA TYR A 17 -37.75 7.23 -11.14
C TYR A 17 -38.20 6.78 -9.75
N ASP A 18 -37.74 5.63 -9.26
CA ASP A 18 -38.05 5.18 -7.90
C ASP A 18 -37.43 6.14 -6.87
N LEU A 19 -36.20 6.58 -7.09
CA LEU A 19 -35.54 7.58 -6.23
C LEU A 19 -36.24 8.96 -6.34
N MET A 20 -36.66 9.36 -7.53
CA MET A 20 -37.46 10.58 -7.73
C MET A 20 -38.75 10.53 -6.90
N GLY A 21 -39.43 9.39 -6.85
CA GLY A 21 -40.60 9.17 -6.00
C GLY A 21 -40.29 9.34 -4.51
N CYS A 22 -39.16 8.78 -4.06
CA CYS A 22 -38.68 8.96 -2.67
C CYS A 22 -38.42 10.45 -2.34
N LEU A 23 -37.76 11.18 -3.25
CA LEU A 23 -37.48 12.61 -3.08
C LEU A 23 -38.75 13.49 -3.05
N LEU A 24 -39.81 13.07 -3.70
CA LEU A 24 -41.08 13.81 -3.70
C LEU A 24 -41.94 13.51 -2.45
N VAL A 25 -41.86 12.29 -1.91
CA VAL A 25 -42.71 11.86 -0.79
C VAL A 25 -42.02 12.09 0.56
N ALA A 26 -40.73 11.80 0.66
CA ALA A 26 -39.94 11.92 1.89
C ALA A 26 -38.59 12.61 1.60
N PRO A 27 -38.56 13.88 1.19
CA PRO A 27 -37.39 14.53 0.63
C PRO A 27 -36.22 14.60 1.62
N LYS A 28 -36.44 14.94 2.89
CA LYS A 28 -35.38 15.07 3.89
C LYS A 28 -34.71 13.74 4.17
N GLU A 29 -35.48 12.72 4.51
CA GLU A 29 -34.98 11.38 4.78
C GLU A 29 -34.22 10.79 3.59
N THR A 30 -34.76 10.98 2.38
CA THR A 30 -34.14 10.51 1.15
C THR A 30 -32.81 11.20 0.92
N LEU A 31 -32.74 12.54 1.02
CA LEU A 31 -31.50 13.30 0.80
C LEU A 31 -30.42 12.92 1.82
N GLU A 32 -30.76 12.75 3.10
CA GLU A 32 -29.83 12.29 4.12
C GLU A 32 -29.17 10.97 3.73
N ASN A 33 -29.94 10.04 3.15
CA ASN A 33 -29.46 8.72 2.73
C ASN A 33 -28.66 8.69 1.42
N VAL A 34 -28.90 9.65 0.48
CA VAL A 34 -28.34 9.55 -0.87
C VAL A 34 -27.33 10.64 -1.23
N ARG A 35 -27.29 11.76 -0.48
CA ARG A 35 -26.45 12.94 -0.76
C ARG A 35 -24.94 12.63 -0.79
N GLY A 36 -24.51 11.62 -0.05
CA GLY A 36 -23.11 11.18 -0.04
C GLY A 36 -22.73 10.28 -1.21
N THR A 37 -23.72 9.69 -1.89
CA THR A 37 -23.53 8.69 -2.93
C THR A 37 -23.76 9.24 -4.33
N LEU A 38 -24.72 10.18 -4.48
CA LEU A 38 -25.14 10.69 -5.78
C LEU A 38 -24.76 12.14 -6.02
N SER A 39 -24.45 12.42 -7.28
CA SER A 39 -24.32 13.76 -7.86
C SER A 39 -25.34 13.95 -9.00
N ALA A 40 -25.60 15.19 -9.40
CA ALA A 40 -26.52 15.49 -10.50
C ALA A 40 -26.07 14.84 -11.83
N SER A 41 -24.78 14.59 -12.03
CA SER A 41 -24.24 13.93 -13.23
C SER A 41 -24.52 12.43 -13.29
N ASP A 42 -24.90 11.81 -12.17
CA ASP A 42 -25.20 10.37 -12.14
C ASP A 42 -26.52 10.02 -12.82
N PHE A 43 -27.41 11.00 -12.94
CA PHE A 43 -28.75 10.79 -13.53
C PHE A 43 -28.72 10.86 -15.06
N GLN A 44 -29.32 9.88 -15.69
CA GLN A 44 -29.62 9.86 -17.14
C GLN A 44 -30.92 10.63 -17.44
N SER A 45 -31.96 10.46 -16.61
CA SER A 45 -33.22 11.19 -16.74
C SER A 45 -33.02 12.64 -16.35
N GLU A 46 -33.34 13.54 -17.26
CA GLU A 46 -33.33 15.00 -17.00
C GLU A 46 -34.33 15.40 -15.92
N ASP A 47 -35.48 14.72 -15.84
CA ASP A 47 -36.52 15.00 -14.86
C ASP A 47 -36.09 14.56 -13.45
N ALA A 48 -35.54 13.34 -13.30
CA ALA A 48 -35.01 12.87 -12.04
C ALA A 48 -33.81 13.73 -11.55
N ARG A 49 -32.96 14.15 -12.49
CA ARG A 49 -31.85 15.08 -12.22
C ARG A 49 -32.35 16.43 -11.70
N ALA A 50 -33.39 17.00 -12.36
CA ALA A 50 -33.96 18.29 -11.97
C ALA A 50 -34.59 18.23 -10.57
N VAL A 51 -35.31 17.15 -10.25
CA VAL A 51 -35.87 16.92 -8.90
C VAL A 51 -34.77 16.81 -7.86
N PHE A 52 -33.70 16.06 -8.12
CA PHE A 52 -32.60 15.93 -7.21
C PHE A 52 -31.89 17.28 -6.95
N ILE A 53 -31.60 18.05 -8.00
CA ILE A 53 -31.01 19.39 -7.88
C ILE A 53 -31.90 20.32 -7.06
N ALA A 54 -33.19 20.35 -7.37
CA ALA A 54 -34.16 21.21 -6.67
C ALA A 54 -34.25 20.86 -5.18
N ALA A 55 -34.31 19.58 -4.86
CA ALA A 55 -34.32 19.10 -3.47
C ALA A 55 -33.04 19.49 -2.71
N CYS A 56 -31.85 19.32 -3.33
CA CYS A 56 -30.57 19.75 -2.74
C CYS A 56 -30.49 21.27 -2.51
N GLN A 57 -31.05 22.08 -3.42
CA GLN A 57 -31.06 23.55 -3.27
C GLN A 57 -31.96 23.97 -2.10
N LEU A 58 -33.19 23.43 -2.02
CA LEU A 58 -34.10 23.71 -0.93
C LEU A 58 -33.52 23.31 0.45
N GLU A 59 -32.85 22.18 0.53
CA GLU A 59 -32.17 21.76 1.75
C GLU A 59 -31.05 22.74 2.16
N ASN A 60 -30.21 23.16 1.19
CA ASN A 60 -29.14 24.12 1.45
C ASN A 60 -29.66 25.47 1.94
N GLU A 61 -30.80 25.90 1.44
CA GLU A 61 -31.51 27.13 1.82
C GLU A 61 -32.29 26.95 3.15
N LYS A 62 -32.34 25.73 3.72
CA LYS A 62 -33.18 25.37 4.87
C LYS A 62 -34.64 25.70 4.66
N ALA A 63 -35.11 25.67 3.41
CA ALA A 63 -36.49 25.92 3.01
C ALA A 63 -37.38 24.69 3.30
N PRO A 64 -38.69 24.86 3.43
CA PRO A 64 -39.62 23.74 3.44
C PRO A 64 -39.45 22.89 2.17
N MET A 65 -39.54 21.57 2.32
CA MET A 65 -39.42 20.65 1.19
C MET A 65 -40.66 19.76 1.12
N ASP A 66 -41.42 19.97 0.05
CA ASP A 66 -42.52 19.12 -0.37
C ASP A 66 -42.51 18.99 -1.90
N ALA A 67 -43.35 18.11 -2.43
CA ALA A 67 -43.42 17.84 -3.86
C ALA A 67 -43.72 19.09 -4.71
N VAL A 68 -44.54 20.02 -4.20
CA VAL A 68 -44.94 21.25 -4.92
C VAL A 68 -43.78 22.23 -5.00
N LEU A 69 -43.07 22.44 -3.88
CA LEU A 69 -41.90 23.32 -3.82
C LEU A 69 -40.71 22.78 -4.63
N ILE A 70 -40.50 21.45 -4.59
CA ILE A 70 -39.47 20.82 -5.42
C ILE A 70 -39.77 20.98 -6.91
N GLN A 71 -41.04 20.79 -7.33
CA GLN A 71 -41.47 21.00 -8.70
C GLN A 71 -41.33 22.48 -9.13
N ALA A 72 -41.75 23.43 -8.28
CA ALA A 72 -41.60 24.86 -8.54
C ALA A 72 -40.11 25.24 -8.71
N ARG A 73 -39.25 24.76 -7.84
CA ARG A 73 -37.79 25.00 -7.93
C ARG A 73 -37.18 24.36 -9.18
N ALA A 74 -37.62 23.17 -9.60
CA ALA A 74 -37.16 22.54 -10.84
C ALA A 74 -37.57 23.39 -12.06
N ALA A 75 -38.78 23.95 -12.05
CA ALA A 75 -39.26 24.87 -13.10
C ALA A 75 -38.47 26.20 -13.13
N GLU A 76 -38.12 26.76 -11.95
CA GLU A 76 -37.23 27.93 -11.84
C GLU A 76 -35.85 27.65 -12.42
N ASN A 77 -35.36 26.43 -12.28
CA ASN A 77 -34.08 25.95 -12.86
C ASN A 77 -34.20 25.66 -14.38
N GLY A 78 -35.34 25.91 -15.00
CA GLY A 78 -35.54 25.74 -16.43
C GLY A 78 -36.06 24.36 -16.86
N ARG A 79 -36.50 23.52 -15.93
CA ARG A 79 -37.08 22.19 -16.23
C ARG A 79 -38.47 22.05 -15.66
N GLU A 80 -39.48 22.23 -16.52
CA GLU A 80 -40.87 21.97 -16.20
C GLU A 80 -41.15 20.46 -16.29
N ILE A 81 -41.56 19.85 -15.18
CA ILE A 81 -41.77 18.40 -15.07
C ILE A 81 -43.26 18.12 -15.28
N ASP A 82 -43.57 17.16 -16.14
CA ASP A 82 -44.93 16.77 -16.44
C ASP A 82 -45.65 16.26 -15.17
N THR A 83 -46.84 16.84 -14.94
CA THR A 83 -47.68 16.49 -13.79
C THR A 83 -48.17 15.05 -13.84
N GLU A 84 -48.38 14.47 -15.05
CA GLU A 84 -48.74 13.06 -15.21
C GLU A 84 -47.59 12.13 -14.79
N LEU A 85 -46.35 12.48 -15.18
CA LEU A 85 -45.16 11.76 -14.76
C LEU A 85 -44.99 11.78 -13.22
N LEU A 86 -45.14 12.94 -12.60
CA LEU A 86 -45.06 13.08 -11.14
C LEU A 86 -46.11 12.22 -10.45
N ALA A 87 -47.36 12.26 -10.93
CA ALA A 87 -48.46 11.46 -10.39
C ALA A 87 -48.20 9.95 -10.54
N ASP A 88 -47.62 9.52 -11.66
CA ASP A 88 -47.31 8.14 -11.94
C ASP A 88 -46.15 7.62 -11.03
N VAL A 89 -45.10 8.43 -10.91
CA VAL A 89 -43.96 8.13 -10.03
C VAL A 89 -44.38 8.06 -8.56
N MET A 90 -45.22 8.98 -8.10
CA MET A 90 -45.74 8.98 -6.72
C MET A 90 -46.71 7.82 -6.47
N LYS A 91 -47.49 7.36 -7.46
CA LYS A 91 -48.36 6.18 -7.36
C LYS A 91 -47.57 4.86 -7.23
N ARG A 92 -46.39 4.79 -7.88
CA ARG A 92 -45.51 3.61 -7.83
C ARG A 92 -44.66 3.56 -6.57
N PHE A 93 -44.62 4.66 -5.83
CA PHE A 93 -43.86 4.73 -4.60
C PHE A 93 -44.31 3.68 -3.56
N VAL A 94 -43.39 2.85 -3.12
CA VAL A 94 -43.64 1.80 -2.15
C VAL A 94 -42.98 2.12 -0.80
N THR A 95 -41.69 2.53 -0.81
CA THR A 95 -40.93 2.82 0.40
C THR A 95 -39.60 3.51 0.10
N CYS A 96 -39.13 4.39 1.00
CA CYS A 96 -37.78 4.98 0.94
C CYS A 96 -36.71 4.07 1.61
N ALA A 97 -37.08 2.94 2.21
CA ALA A 97 -36.15 2.09 2.93
C ALA A 97 -34.95 1.61 2.10
N ASN A 98 -35.11 1.53 0.77
CA ASN A 98 -34.08 1.11 -0.16
C ASN A 98 -33.38 2.28 -0.88
N ALA A 99 -33.61 3.52 -0.50
CA ALA A 99 -33.07 4.69 -1.20
C ALA A 99 -31.55 4.66 -1.35
N GLN A 100 -30.84 4.19 -0.34
CA GLN A 100 -29.38 4.04 -0.37
C GLN A 100 -28.91 2.98 -1.38
N ALA A 101 -29.58 1.82 -1.42
CA ALA A 101 -29.27 0.77 -2.40
C ALA A 101 -29.61 1.22 -3.83
N THR A 102 -30.71 1.94 -4.00
CA THR A 102 -31.12 2.55 -5.29
C THR A 102 -30.10 3.58 -5.74
N ALA A 103 -29.62 4.43 -4.83
CA ALA A 103 -28.57 5.40 -5.13
C ALA A 103 -27.26 4.74 -5.56
N ALA A 104 -26.83 3.68 -4.87
CA ALA A 104 -25.65 2.91 -5.25
C ALA A 104 -25.78 2.32 -6.67
N LEU A 105 -26.95 1.80 -7.03
CA LEU A 105 -27.22 1.26 -8.37
C LEU A 105 -27.16 2.36 -9.44
N ILE A 106 -27.75 3.54 -9.19
CA ILE A 106 -27.70 4.69 -10.12
C ILE A 106 -26.26 5.12 -10.36
N HIS A 107 -25.47 5.23 -9.30
CA HIS A 107 -24.06 5.61 -9.38
C HIS A 107 -23.22 4.59 -10.15
N GLU A 108 -23.37 3.28 -9.88
CA GLU A 108 -22.68 2.22 -10.62
C GLU A 108 -22.99 2.25 -12.11
N GLN A 109 -24.25 2.51 -12.46
CA GLN A 109 -24.67 2.66 -13.86
C GLN A 109 -24.13 3.94 -14.50
N SER A 110 -23.94 5.02 -13.74
CA SER A 110 -23.29 6.24 -14.19
C SER A 110 -21.83 5.96 -14.58
N ILE A 111 -21.06 5.30 -13.72
CA ILE A 111 -19.68 4.89 -14.02
C ILE A 111 -19.63 4.00 -15.27
N SER A 112 -20.56 3.06 -15.40
CA SER A 112 -20.64 2.18 -16.57
C SER A 112 -20.96 2.93 -17.87
N ARG A 113 -21.74 4.01 -17.80
CA ARG A 113 -22.01 4.90 -18.95
C ARG A 113 -20.74 5.67 -19.33
N GLU A 114 -20.08 6.26 -18.37
CA GLU A 114 -18.87 7.04 -18.62
C GLU A 114 -17.74 6.15 -19.18
N ALA A 115 -17.56 4.93 -18.65
CA ALA A 115 -16.61 3.97 -19.18
C ALA A 115 -16.90 3.61 -20.65
N ARG A 116 -18.17 3.48 -21.02
CA ARG A 116 -18.57 3.25 -22.43
C ARG A 116 -18.27 4.46 -23.31
N ASN A 117 -18.58 5.68 -22.85
CA ASN A 117 -18.30 6.93 -23.57
C ASN A 117 -16.80 7.07 -23.84
N ILE A 118 -15.97 6.80 -22.82
CA ILE A 118 -14.51 6.80 -22.94
C ILE A 118 -14.06 5.74 -23.95
N GLY A 119 -14.65 4.53 -23.90
CA GLY A 119 -14.36 3.46 -24.85
C GLY A 119 -14.69 3.85 -26.29
N PHE A 120 -15.82 4.52 -26.54
CA PHE A 120 -16.19 5.06 -27.85
C PHE A 120 -15.22 6.14 -28.34
N ALA A 121 -14.85 7.09 -27.46
CA ALA A 121 -13.92 8.16 -27.80
C ALA A 121 -12.51 7.60 -28.13
N LEU A 122 -12.06 6.55 -27.43
CA LEU A 122 -10.84 5.83 -27.74
C LEU A 122 -10.90 5.14 -29.12
N MET A 123 -12.02 4.48 -29.45
CA MET A 123 -12.19 3.81 -30.74
C MET A 123 -12.20 4.79 -31.92
N GLN A 124 -12.66 6.00 -31.69
CA GLN A 124 -12.70 7.08 -32.69
C GLN A 124 -11.38 7.87 -32.75
N ALA A 125 -10.40 7.53 -31.92
CA ALA A 125 -9.14 8.26 -31.75
C ALA A 125 -9.34 9.74 -31.31
N GLU A 126 -10.47 10.06 -30.69
CA GLU A 126 -10.80 11.38 -30.14
C GLU A 126 -10.19 11.60 -28.76
N LEU A 127 -9.75 10.51 -28.08
CA LEU A 127 -9.17 10.54 -26.74
C LEU A 127 -7.87 9.77 -26.70
N ASP A 128 -6.83 10.38 -26.11
CA ASP A 128 -5.56 9.70 -25.85
C ASP A 128 -5.72 8.64 -24.75
N PRO A 129 -5.05 7.46 -24.84
CA PRO A 129 -5.14 6.42 -23.82
C PRO A 129 -4.78 6.87 -22.39
N GLY A 130 -3.80 7.79 -22.24
CA GLY A 130 -3.45 8.37 -20.93
C GLY A 130 -4.58 9.22 -20.35
N ALA A 131 -5.19 10.08 -21.18
CA ALA A 131 -6.33 10.89 -20.80
C ALA A 131 -7.58 10.02 -20.51
N ALA A 132 -7.74 8.90 -21.19
CA ALA A 132 -8.82 7.96 -20.92
C ALA A 132 -8.71 7.31 -19.54
N VAL A 133 -7.49 6.89 -19.15
CA VAL A 133 -7.22 6.35 -17.81
C VAL A 133 -7.50 7.40 -16.73
N GLN A 134 -7.06 8.64 -16.95
CA GLN A 134 -7.33 9.74 -16.02
C GLN A 134 -8.82 9.98 -15.82
N ARG A 135 -9.60 10.07 -16.92
CA ARG A 135 -11.06 10.24 -16.85
C ARG A 135 -11.79 9.09 -16.17
N LEU A 136 -11.35 7.85 -16.40
CA LEU A 136 -11.88 6.69 -15.69
C LEU A 136 -11.58 6.76 -14.19
N GLN A 137 -10.37 7.16 -13.82
CA GLN A 137 -10.00 7.36 -12.42
C GLN A 137 -10.82 8.46 -11.76
N GLU A 138 -11.06 9.57 -12.46
CA GLU A 138 -11.91 10.68 -11.99
C GLU A 138 -13.38 10.24 -11.84
N ALA A 139 -13.91 9.44 -12.77
CA ALA A 139 -15.26 8.91 -12.69
C ALA A 139 -15.44 7.94 -11.49
N ILE A 140 -14.45 7.11 -11.22
CA ILE A 140 -14.43 6.20 -10.07
C ILE A 140 -14.20 6.97 -8.75
N ALA A 141 -13.32 7.97 -8.77
CA ALA A 141 -13.01 8.82 -7.61
C ALA A 141 -14.07 9.89 -7.33
N GLY A 142 -15.01 10.09 -8.24
CA GLY A 142 -16.13 11.05 -8.14
C GLY A 142 -17.11 10.76 -6.99
N GLN A 143 -16.95 9.68 -6.26
CA GLN A 143 -17.49 9.56 -4.92
C GLN A 143 -16.95 10.73 -4.10
N LYS A 144 -17.78 11.75 -3.87
CA LYS A 144 -17.54 12.67 -2.75
C LYS A 144 -17.38 11.79 -1.53
N SER A 145 -16.14 11.67 -1.06
CA SER A 145 -15.78 10.88 0.12
C SER A 145 -16.60 11.43 1.30
N ARG A 146 -17.80 10.92 1.49
CA ARG A 146 -18.52 11.11 2.74
C ARG A 146 -17.69 10.44 3.82
N LEU A 147 -17.30 11.20 4.81
CA LEU A 147 -16.75 10.58 6.02
C LEU A 147 -17.82 9.63 6.60
N PRO A 148 -17.44 8.42 7.00
CA PRO A 148 -18.37 7.51 7.64
C PRO A 148 -18.97 8.18 8.88
N THR A 149 -20.20 7.86 9.20
CA THR A 149 -20.78 8.24 10.49
C THR A 149 -19.99 7.56 11.62
N PRO A 150 -20.00 8.11 12.85
CA PRO A 150 -19.32 7.45 13.96
C PRO A 150 -19.74 5.99 14.18
N MET A 151 -21.00 5.65 13.86
CA MET A 151 -21.52 4.29 13.97
C MET A 151 -20.95 3.37 12.88
N GLU A 152 -20.97 3.82 11.61
CA GLU A 152 -20.37 3.08 10.49
C GLU A 152 -18.86 2.86 10.67
N ASP A 153 -18.17 3.86 11.26
CA ASP A 153 -16.75 3.77 11.57
C ASP A 153 -16.49 2.76 12.70
N ALA A 154 -17.31 2.78 13.74
CA ALA A 154 -17.24 1.80 14.83
C ALA A 154 -17.54 0.37 14.34
N ASP A 155 -18.56 0.17 13.50
CA ASP A 155 -18.89 -1.12 12.93
C ASP A 155 -17.73 -1.65 12.06
N SER A 156 -17.15 -0.82 11.21
CA SER A 156 -15.98 -1.14 10.39
C SER A 156 -14.76 -1.52 11.24
N PHE A 157 -14.54 -0.82 12.36
CA PHE A 157 -13.50 -1.17 13.33
C PHE A 157 -13.74 -2.55 13.95
N MET A 158 -14.98 -2.85 14.38
CA MET A 158 -15.35 -4.14 14.96
C MET A 158 -15.18 -5.28 13.95
N ASP A 159 -15.58 -5.08 12.70
CA ASP A 159 -15.41 -6.05 11.63
C ASP A 159 -13.92 -6.34 11.38
N THR A 160 -13.10 -5.29 11.35
CA THR A 160 -11.64 -5.40 11.22
C THR A 160 -11.04 -6.17 12.39
N LEU A 161 -11.41 -5.83 13.64
CA LEU A 161 -10.93 -6.49 14.85
C LEU A 161 -11.33 -7.98 14.86
N THR A 162 -12.54 -8.29 14.44
CA THR A 162 -13.04 -9.66 14.32
C THR A 162 -12.21 -10.44 13.28
N ALA A 163 -11.96 -9.86 12.11
CA ALA A 163 -11.14 -10.48 11.07
C ALA A 163 -9.69 -10.73 11.53
N VAL A 164 -9.12 -9.83 12.34
CA VAL A 164 -7.80 -10.01 12.96
C VAL A 164 -7.84 -11.13 13.99
N SER A 165 -8.85 -11.17 14.85
CA SER A 165 -8.97 -12.20 15.91
C SER A 165 -9.17 -13.61 15.33
N GLU A 166 -9.85 -13.71 14.20
CA GLU A 166 -10.04 -14.96 13.45
C GLU A 166 -8.85 -15.35 12.56
N GLY A 167 -7.79 -14.53 12.52
CA GLY A 167 -6.61 -14.75 11.69
C GLY A 167 -6.84 -14.56 10.18
N LYS A 168 -7.99 -14.02 9.79
CA LYS A 168 -8.33 -13.72 8.38
C LYS A 168 -7.59 -12.48 7.85
N LEU A 169 -7.32 -11.52 8.74
CA LEU A 169 -6.55 -10.31 8.45
C LEU A 169 -5.30 -10.28 9.34
N LYS A 170 -4.15 -9.98 8.74
CA LYS A 170 -2.90 -9.79 9.46
C LYS A 170 -2.51 -8.32 9.41
N MET A 171 -2.35 -7.69 10.57
CA MET A 171 -1.89 -6.30 10.67
C MET A 171 -0.38 -6.16 10.47
N PHE A 172 0.35 -7.27 10.65
CA PHE A 172 1.80 -7.32 10.54
C PHE A 172 2.23 -8.50 9.67
N LEU A 173 3.30 -8.30 8.92
CA LEU A 173 3.97 -9.33 8.14
C LEU A 173 5.25 -9.75 8.89
N SER A 174 5.35 -11.01 9.30
CA SER A 174 6.52 -11.52 10.00
C SER A 174 7.80 -11.35 9.18
N THR A 175 8.87 -10.89 9.81
CA THR A 175 10.22 -10.84 9.21
C THR A 175 10.87 -12.23 9.15
N GLY A 176 10.27 -13.22 9.82
CA GLY A 176 10.84 -14.54 10.01
C GLY A 176 11.97 -14.59 11.05
N PHE A 177 12.14 -13.50 11.80
CA PHE A 177 13.02 -13.39 12.95
C PHE A 177 12.17 -13.08 14.18
N PRO A 178 11.83 -14.07 15.01
CA PRO A 178 10.91 -13.91 16.13
C PRO A 178 11.26 -12.79 17.11
N GLN A 179 12.55 -12.61 17.45
CA GLN A 179 12.97 -11.54 18.36
C GLN A 179 12.82 -10.15 17.72
N LEU A 180 13.05 -10.05 16.41
CA LEU A 180 12.81 -8.79 15.67
C LEU A 180 11.31 -8.51 15.55
N ASP A 181 10.52 -9.55 15.29
CA ASP A 181 9.06 -9.43 15.23
C ASP A 181 8.47 -8.99 16.57
N GLU A 182 9.00 -9.49 17.69
CA GLU A 182 8.61 -9.05 19.04
C GLU A 182 8.88 -7.56 19.25
N LEU A 183 10.08 -7.07 18.88
CA LEU A 183 10.39 -5.64 18.94
C LEU A 183 9.51 -4.81 18.02
N LEU A 184 9.14 -5.33 16.84
CA LEU A 184 8.27 -4.67 15.87
C LEU A 184 6.77 -4.90 16.15
N SER A 185 6.40 -5.45 17.33
CA SER A 185 5.00 -5.69 17.73
C SER A 185 4.24 -6.65 16.81
N GLY A 186 4.96 -7.56 16.15
CA GLY A 186 4.41 -8.59 15.27
C GLY A 186 5.09 -8.66 13.89
N GLY A 187 5.98 -7.73 13.57
CA GLY A 187 6.73 -7.69 12.31
C GLY A 187 6.57 -6.38 11.55
N LEU A 188 6.62 -6.45 10.22
CA LEU A 188 6.45 -5.29 9.34
C LEU A 188 4.98 -4.90 9.29
N ILE A 189 4.64 -3.68 9.71
CA ILE A 189 3.26 -3.22 9.72
C ILE A 189 2.72 -3.07 8.29
N GLN A 190 1.49 -3.54 8.05
CA GLN A 190 0.76 -3.29 6.81
C GLN A 190 0.57 -1.77 6.61
N ASN A 191 0.49 -1.31 5.36
CA ASN A 191 0.38 0.12 4.99
C ASN A 191 1.56 0.99 5.46
N GLY A 192 2.65 0.39 5.96
CA GLY A 192 3.77 1.09 6.57
C GLY A 192 5.07 1.04 5.80
N VAL A 193 5.97 1.95 6.14
CA VAL A 193 7.35 1.98 5.65
C VAL A 193 8.29 1.69 6.81
N ILE A 194 9.09 0.64 6.64
CA ILE A 194 10.15 0.27 7.57
C ILE A 194 11.48 0.59 6.91
N THR A 195 12.26 1.47 7.54
CA THR A 195 13.59 1.81 7.03
C THR A 195 14.65 0.93 7.70
N LEU A 196 15.41 0.21 6.88
CA LEU A 196 16.58 -0.55 7.30
C LEU A 196 17.85 0.19 6.88
N ALA A 197 18.54 0.77 7.84
CA ALA A 197 19.68 1.64 7.62
C ALA A 197 21.00 1.02 8.10
N ALA A 198 22.07 1.25 7.35
CA ALA A 198 23.41 0.82 7.73
C ALA A 198 24.50 1.60 7.00
N ARG A 199 25.71 1.59 7.56
CA ARG A 199 26.92 1.98 6.84
C ARG A 199 27.27 0.95 5.75
N PRO A 200 27.97 1.36 4.67
CA PRO A 200 28.45 0.43 3.65
C PRO A 200 29.23 -0.75 4.26
N GLY A 201 28.99 -1.95 3.73
CA GLY A 201 29.70 -3.17 4.16
C GLY A 201 29.21 -3.80 5.47
N VAL A 202 28.29 -3.18 6.21
CA VAL A 202 27.75 -3.71 7.47
C VAL A 202 26.85 -4.93 7.25
N GLY A 203 26.10 -4.98 6.12
CA GLY A 203 25.22 -6.10 5.81
C GLY A 203 23.77 -5.72 5.52
N LYS A 204 23.48 -4.46 5.18
CA LYS A 204 22.15 -3.94 4.87
C LYS A 204 21.39 -4.82 3.86
N THR A 205 21.95 -5.01 2.67
CA THR A 205 21.37 -5.85 1.61
C THR A 205 21.21 -7.30 2.07
N THR A 206 22.15 -7.83 2.86
CA THR A 206 22.07 -9.19 3.40
C THR A 206 20.88 -9.34 4.34
N MET A 207 20.66 -8.38 5.25
CA MET A 207 19.51 -8.40 6.17
C MET A 207 18.20 -8.20 5.42
N GLY A 208 18.14 -7.25 4.48
CA GLY A 208 16.97 -7.04 3.64
C GLY A 208 16.59 -8.28 2.82
N LEU A 209 17.59 -8.95 2.22
CA LEU A 209 17.37 -10.21 1.52
C LEU A 209 16.94 -11.35 2.47
N ALA A 210 17.49 -11.42 3.68
CA ALA A 210 17.11 -12.45 4.65
C ALA A 210 15.63 -12.31 5.06
N ILE A 211 15.18 -11.08 5.34
CA ILE A 211 13.75 -10.80 5.61
C ILE A 211 12.89 -11.20 4.40
N ALA A 212 13.28 -10.75 3.20
CA ALA A 212 12.56 -11.05 1.97
C ALA A 212 12.46 -12.56 1.68
N GLU A 213 13.55 -13.30 1.92
CA GLU A 213 13.59 -14.77 1.79
C GLU A 213 12.70 -15.47 2.81
N ASN A 214 12.68 -15.00 4.04
CA ASN A 214 11.82 -15.56 5.08
C ASN A 214 10.33 -15.35 4.72
N VAL A 215 9.95 -14.16 4.26
CA VAL A 215 8.59 -13.88 3.79
C VAL A 215 8.23 -14.80 2.63
N ALA A 216 9.11 -14.94 1.63
CA ALA A 216 8.87 -15.81 0.49
C ALA A 216 8.85 -17.30 0.87
N ALA A 217 9.63 -17.72 1.87
CA ALA A 217 9.61 -19.09 2.40
C ALA A 217 8.32 -19.40 3.16
N ALA A 218 7.70 -18.38 3.78
CA ALA A 218 6.39 -18.50 4.43
C ALA A 218 5.21 -18.45 3.42
N GLY A 219 5.49 -18.39 2.11
CA GLY A 219 4.49 -18.37 1.03
C GLY A 219 4.10 -16.97 0.56
N GLY A 220 4.62 -15.92 1.18
CA GLY A 220 4.37 -14.53 0.78
C GLY A 220 5.01 -14.19 -0.56
N ARG A 221 4.40 -13.24 -1.26
CA ARG A 221 4.89 -12.71 -2.53
C ARG A 221 5.78 -11.51 -2.29
N VAL A 222 7.04 -11.57 -2.71
CA VAL A 222 8.03 -10.51 -2.53
C VAL A 222 8.36 -9.86 -3.87
N LEU A 223 8.28 -8.54 -3.93
CA LEU A 223 8.86 -7.72 -5.00
C LEU A 223 10.14 -7.06 -4.48
N TYR A 224 11.28 -7.40 -5.06
CA TYR A 224 12.59 -6.87 -4.70
C TYR A 224 13.13 -5.95 -5.79
N GLU A 225 13.10 -4.64 -5.54
CA GLU A 225 13.66 -3.61 -6.41
C GLU A 225 15.13 -3.38 -6.05
N SER A 226 16.02 -4.00 -6.82
CA SER A 226 17.47 -3.86 -6.67
C SER A 226 18.00 -2.76 -7.58
N LEU A 227 18.33 -1.61 -7.03
CA LEU A 227 18.84 -0.45 -7.78
C LEU A 227 20.37 -0.39 -7.79
N GLU A 228 21.02 -1.14 -6.88
CA GLU A 228 22.49 -1.19 -6.75
C GLU A 228 23.09 -2.46 -7.37
N MET A 229 22.40 -3.60 -7.23
CA MET A 229 22.96 -4.90 -7.59
C MET A 229 22.25 -5.52 -8.81
N SER A 230 23.00 -6.21 -9.64
CA SER A 230 22.45 -6.97 -10.76
C SER A 230 21.62 -8.17 -10.29
N ARG A 231 20.70 -8.64 -11.13
CA ARG A 231 19.89 -9.85 -10.87
C ARG A 231 20.76 -11.06 -10.54
N PHE A 232 21.88 -11.23 -11.22
CA PHE A 232 22.83 -12.33 -10.95
C PHE A 232 23.41 -12.24 -9.54
N GLN A 233 23.80 -11.05 -9.10
CA GLN A 233 24.35 -10.86 -7.74
C GLN A 233 23.31 -11.14 -6.65
N ILE A 234 22.05 -10.74 -6.87
CA ILE A 234 20.96 -11.07 -5.93
C ILE A 234 20.74 -12.58 -5.88
N TRP A 235 20.66 -13.26 -7.04
CA TRP A 235 20.55 -14.72 -7.09
C TRP A 235 21.70 -15.42 -6.41
N ALA A 236 22.95 -15.00 -6.65
CA ALA A 236 24.12 -15.59 -6.02
C ALA A 236 24.09 -15.48 -4.48
N ARG A 237 23.59 -14.34 -3.94
CA ARG A 237 23.40 -14.17 -2.48
C ARG A 237 22.29 -15.07 -1.95
N ARG A 238 21.14 -15.14 -2.60
CA ARG A 238 20.03 -16.01 -2.24
C ARG A 238 20.46 -17.47 -2.19
N VAL A 239 21.17 -17.93 -3.23
CA VAL A 239 21.74 -19.30 -3.27
C VAL A 239 22.73 -19.50 -2.13
N GLY A 240 23.63 -18.55 -1.88
CA GLY A 240 24.58 -18.60 -0.76
C GLY A 240 23.88 -18.72 0.59
N MET A 241 22.82 -17.95 0.83
CA MET A 241 22.01 -18.01 2.06
C MET A 241 21.41 -19.39 2.30
N VAL A 242 20.85 -20.02 1.28
CA VAL A 242 20.19 -21.32 1.40
C VAL A 242 21.20 -22.46 1.45
N SER A 243 22.17 -22.49 0.52
CA SER A 243 23.14 -23.57 0.38
C SER A 243 24.30 -23.51 1.39
N GLY A 244 24.61 -22.30 1.93
CA GLY A 244 25.84 -22.05 2.70
C GLY A 244 27.12 -22.04 1.84
N LEU A 245 27.00 -21.98 0.52
CA LEU A 245 28.13 -21.81 -0.40
C LEU A 245 28.70 -20.40 -0.33
N SER A 246 30.01 -20.28 -0.55
CA SER A 246 30.65 -18.97 -0.66
C SER A 246 30.09 -18.17 -1.83
N TYR A 247 29.68 -16.93 -1.56
CA TYR A 247 29.25 -15.98 -2.59
C TYR A 247 30.31 -15.80 -3.68
N ALA A 248 31.59 -15.72 -3.29
CA ALA A 248 32.70 -15.56 -4.23
C ALA A 248 32.85 -16.79 -5.15
N ASN A 249 32.67 -18.00 -4.61
CA ASN A 249 32.74 -19.23 -5.40
C ASN A 249 31.56 -19.35 -6.38
N ILE A 250 30.35 -18.97 -5.94
CA ILE A 250 29.18 -18.93 -6.82
C ILE A 250 29.41 -17.92 -7.94
N GLN A 251 29.89 -16.72 -7.60
CA GLN A 251 30.11 -15.64 -8.57
C GLN A 251 31.19 -15.99 -9.60
N SER A 252 32.25 -16.71 -9.21
CA SER A 252 33.33 -17.11 -10.09
C SER A 252 33.11 -18.47 -10.77
N GLY A 253 32.03 -19.19 -10.43
CA GLY A 253 31.76 -20.53 -10.94
C GLY A 253 32.71 -21.61 -10.41
N LYS A 254 33.53 -21.30 -9.41
CA LYS A 254 34.51 -22.21 -8.83
C LYS A 254 33.87 -23.09 -7.75
N LEU A 255 33.13 -24.10 -8.19
CA LEU A 255 32.46 -25.08 -7.34
C LEU A 255 32.96 -26.47 -7.67
N ASP A 256 33.24 -27.29 -6.65
CA ASP A 256 33.47 -28.73 -6.78
C ASP A 256 32.14 -29.47 -7.01
N GLU A 257 32.19 -30.78 -7.18
CA GLU A 257 31.02 -31.58 -7.45
C GLU A 257 29.95 -31.46 -6.33
N GLN A 258 30.39 -31.49 -5.05
CA GLN A 258 29.48 -31.30 -3.90
C GLN A 258 28.91 -29.88 -3.86
N GLY A 259 29.67 -28.86 -4.25
CA GLY A 259 29.22 -27.50 -4.37
C GLY A 259 28.12 -27.34 -5.42
N TRP A 260 28.28 -28.01 -6.56
CA TRP A 260 27.23 -28.03 -7.61
C TRP A 260 25.96 -28.74 -7.14
N GLU A 261 26.06 -29.87 -6.45
CA GLU A 261 24.88 -30.54 -5.86
C GLU A 261 24.15 -29.64 -4.87
N ARG A 262 24.89 -28.97 -3.96
CA ARG A 262 24.29 -28.03 -2.99
C ARG A 262 23.62 -26.85 -3.68
N LEU A 263 24.23 -26.34 -4.74
CA LEU A 263 23.65 -25.26 -5.55
C LEU A 263 22.32 -25.70 -6.18
N VAL A 264 22.29 -26.89 -6.81
CA VAL A 264 21.07 -27.42 -7.45
C VAL A 264 19.95 -27.60 -6.42
N ARG A 265 20.24 -28.18 -5.23
CA ARG A 265 19.25 -28.32 -4.15
C ARG A 265 18.72 -26.94 -3.67
N ALA A 266 19.60 -25.96 -3.53
CA ALA A 266 19.19 -24.61 -3.15
C ALA A 266 18.30 -23.97 -4.24
N MET A 267 18.64 -24.15 -5.52
CA MET A 267 17.82 -23.66 -6.64
C MET A 267 16.43 -24.30 -6.64
N GLN A 268 16.32 -25.62 -6.40
CA GLN A 268 15.03 -26.31 -6.28
C GLN A 268 14.15 -25.68 -5.18
N THR A 269 14.75 -25.35 -4.02
CA THR A 269 14.04 -24.64 -2.95
C THR A 269 13.63 -23.24 -3.34
N LEU A 270 14.52 -22.49 -4.01
CA LEU A 270 14.27 -21.10 -4.38
C LEU A 270 13.24 -20.93 -5.51
N TYR A 271 13.14 -21.91 -6.43
CA TYR A 271 12.15 -21.88 -7.51
C TYR A 271 10.70 -21.93 -7.03
N THR A 272 10.44 -22.51 -5.87
CA THR A 272 9.09 -22.61 -5.31
C THR A 272 8.64 -21.34 -4.59
N ARG A 273 9.53 -20.35 -4.42
CA ARG A 273 9.26 -19.10 -3.70
C ARG A 273 8.76 -18.01 -4.64
N ASN A 274 7.72 -17.30 -4.23
CA ASN A 274 7.18 -16.14 -4.94
C ASN A 274 8.08 -14.90 -4.75
N PHE A 275 9.27 -14.91 -5.34
CA PHE A 275 10.26 -13.87 -5.21
C PHE A 275 10.60 -13.25 -6.57
N PHE A 276 10.14 -12.02 -6.80
CA PHE A 276 10.30 -11.28 -8.05
C PHE A 276 11.41 -10.25 -7.90
N ILE A 277 12.35 -10.21 -8.84
CA ILE A 277 13.49 -9.29 -8.84
C ILE A 277 13.38 -8.34 -10.02
N SER A 278 13.31 -7.05 -9.75
CA SER A 278 13.61 -5.99 -10.69
C SER A 278 15.03 -5.48 -10.39
N ALA A 279 15.90 -5.49 -11.37
CA ALA A 279 17.29 -5.07 -11.23
C ALA A 279 17.66 -4.10 -12.36
N LYS A 280 16.89 -3.05 -12.49
CA LYS A 280 17.09 -1.95 -13.45
C LYS A 280 17.00 -0.61 -12.72
N PRO A 281 17.70 0.42 -13.21
CA PRO A 281 17.49 1.76 -12.67
C PRO A 281 16.02 2.18 -12.84
N ALA A 282 15.33 2.42 -11.76
CA ALA A 282 13.90 2.71 -11.73
C ALA A 282 13.60 4.09 -11.12
N SER A 283 12.54 4.72 -11.60
CA SER A 283 11.87 5.86 -10.97
C SER A 283 10.83 5.36 -9.96
N MET A 284 10.25 6.27 -9.18
CA MET A 284 9.12 5.93 -8.30
C MET A 284 7.92 5.43 -9.11
N ASP A 285 7.66 5.99 -10.30
CA ASP A 285 6.58 5.54 -11.19
C ASP A 285 6.78 4.11 -11.69
N ASP A 286 8.04 3.72 -11.97
CA ASP A 286 8.36 2.35 -12.36
C ASP A 286 8.11 1.38 -11.20
N ILE A 287 8.53 1.73 -9.98
CA ILE A 287 8.33 0.91 -8.78
C ILE A 287 6.83 0.74 -8.48
N GLU A 288 6.07 1.85 -8.54
CA GLU A 288 4.62 1.81 -8.34
C GLU A 288 3.93 0.94 -9.39
N ARG A 289 4.31 1.08 -10.66
CA ARG A 289 3.78 0.25 -11.76
C ARG A 289 4.11 -1.22 -11.55
N HIS A 290 5.35 -1.56 -11.16
CA HIS A 290 5.75 -2.94 -10.87
C HIS A 290 4.93 -3.52 -9.72
N LEU A 291 4.73 -2.77 -8.64
CA LEU A 291 3.94 -3.22 -7.49
C LEU A 291 2.46 -3.45 -7.87
N ARG A 292 1.84 -2.48 -8.56
CA ARG A 292 0.43 -2.59 -8.99
C ARG A 292 0.19 -3.70 -10.01
N SER A 293 1.13 -3.90 -10.95
CA SER A 293 0.99 -4.90 -12.00
C SER A 293 1.24 -6.33 -11.52
N ASN A 294 2.15 -6.53 -10.57
CA ASN A 294 2.53 -7.86 -10.12
C ASN A 294 1.87 -8.25 -8.79
N GLY A 295 1.44 -7.28 -8.00
CA GLY A 295 1.06 -7.47 -6.60
C GLY A 295 2.24 -7.96 -5.74
N ALA A 296 2.22 -7.68 -4.45
CA ALA A 296 3.17 -8.24 -3.50
C ALA A 296 2.61 -8.16 -2.07
N ASP A 297 3.10 -9.06 -1.19
CA ASP A 297 2.89 -8.96 0.25
C ASP A 297 4.02 -8.17 0.92
N LEU A 298 5.15 -8.01 0.25
CA LEU A 298 6.29 -7.19 0.67
C LEU A 298 6.97 -6.56 -0.54
N LEU A 299 7.15 -5.24 -0.50
CA LEU A 299 8.04 -4.51 -1.40
C LEU A 299 9.37 -4.21 -0.67
N VAL A 300 10.50 -4.60 -1.28
CA VAL A 300 11.84 -4.21 -0.82
C VAL A 300 12.48 -3.29 -1.83
N VAL A 301 13.03 -2.16 -1.38
CA VAL A 301 13.73 -1.18 -2.23
C VAL A 301 15.20 -1.08 -1.79
N ASP A 302 16.12 -1.60 -2.59
CA ASP A 302 17.56 -1.64 -2.28
C ASP A 302 18.39 -0.88 -3.33
N HIS A 303 18.85 0.36 -3.05
CA HIS A 303 18.47 1.21 -1.93
C HIS A 303 17.83 2.52 -2.44
N MET A 304 16.97 3.11 -1.63
CA MET A 304 16.16 4.27 -1.99
C MET A 304 16.95 5.46 -2.55
N GLY A 305 18.20 5.66 -2.11
CA GLY A 305 19.06 6.75 -2.58
C GLY A 305 19.41 6.67 -4.07
N LEU A 306 19.19 5.55 -4.75
CA LEU A 306 19.46 5.33 -6.18
C LEU A 306 18.21 5.46 -7.07
N ILE A 307 17.04 5.70 -6.51
CA ILE A 307 15.82 5.94 -7.28
C ILE A 307 16.06 7.17 -8.17
N LYS A 308 15.69 7.06 -9.45
CA LYS A 308 15.85 8.17 -10.40
C LYS A 308 14.96 9.35 -10.02
N PRO A 309 15.47 10.59 -10.02
CA PRO A 309 14.64 11.77 -9.82
C PRO A 309 13.68 11.97 -11.00
N GLU A 310 12.55 12.59 -10.74
CA GLU A 310 11.70 13.14 -11.78
C GLU A 310 12.37 14.38 -12.41
N GLN A 311 12.04 14.65 -13.68
CA GLN A 311 12.63 15.78 -14.41
C GLN A 311 12.30 17.09 -13.70
N GLY A 312 13.34 17.94 -13.49
CA GLY A 312 13.20 19.31 -13.02
C GLY A 312 13.53 19.59 -11.54
N ARG A 313 14.05 18.60 -10.79
CA ARG A 313 14.46 18.80 -9.38
C ARG A 313 15.89 18.36 -9.13
N ASP A 314 16.78 19.32 -8.89
CA ASP A 314 18.23 19.09 -8.82
C ASP A 314 18.82 18.93 -7.38
N GLY A 315 18.03 19.10 -6.33
CA GLY A 315 18.49 19.01 -4.94
C GLY A 315 18.54 17.57 -4.41
N ARG A 316 19.70 17.14 -3.87
CA ARG A 316 19.83 15.80 -3.24
C ARG A 316 18.89 15.64 -2.04
N TYR A 317 18.70 16.68 -1.25
CA TYR A 317 17.81 16.72 -0.10
C TYR A 317 16.34 16.60 -0.51
N ASP A 318 15.92 17.40 -1.49
CA ASP A 318 14.54 17.40 -2.01
C ASP A 318 14.18 16.06 -2.61
N LYS A 319 15.13 15.40 -3.30
CA LYS A 319 14.96 14.07 -3.88
C LYS A 319 14.68 12.99 -2.83
N ALA A 320 15.45 12.95 -1.75
CA ALA A 320 15.28 11.94 -0.71
C ALA A 320 13.97 12.15 0.05
N THR A 321 13.61 13.40 0.32
CA THR A 321 12.35 13.79 0.95
C THR A 321 11.15 13.35 0.10
N GLU A 322 11.15 13.68 -1.19
CA GLU A 322 10.07 13.29 -2.10
C GLU A 322 9.95 11.77 -2.24
N THR A 323 11.07 11.09 -2.39
CA THR A 323 11.10 9.61 -2.46
C THR A 323 10.48 9.00 -1.20
N SER A 324 10.83 9.51 -0.02
CA SER A 324 10.28 9.06 1.25
C SER A 324 8.76 9.23 1.31
N HIS A 325 8.27 10.44 1.02
CA HIS A 325 6.83 10.73 0.99
C HIS A 325 6.07 9.88 -0.03
N ARG A 326 6.68 9.61 -1.19
CA ARG A 326 6.04 8.74 -2.21
C ARG A 326 6.00 7.28 -1.77
N LEU A 327 7.05 6.76 -1.16
CA LEU A 327 7.04 5.40 -0.59
C LEU A 327 5.97 5.27 0.49
N LYS A 328 5.82 6.28 1.37
CA LYS A 328 4.76 6.27 2.39
C LYS A 328 3.37 6.27 1.77
N ARG A 329 3.11 7.13 0.79
CA ARG A 329 1.83 7.15 0.06
C ARG A 329 1.57 5.84 -0.68
N LEU A 330 2.61 5.24 -1.28
CA LEU A 330 2.49 3.96 -1.96
C LEU A 330 2.10 2.84 -0.99
N ALA A 331 2.75 2.75 0.17
CA ALA A 331 2.39 1.79 1.22
C ALA A 331 0.92 1.96 1.64
N GLN A 332 0.49 3.19 1.93
CA GLN A 332 -0.87 3.51 2.35
C GLN A 332 -1.92 3.18 1.27
N SER A 333 -1.64 3.48 -0.01
CA SER A 333 -2.60 3.27 -1.10
C SER A 333 -2.71 1.82 -1.55
N THR A 334 -1.68 1.01 -1.33
CA THR A 334 -1.65 -0.40 -1.76
C THR A 334 -1.88 -1.39 -0.64
N GLY A 335 -1.76 -0.95 0.61
CA GLY A 335 -1.82 -1.83 1.77
C GLY A 335 -0.53 -2.63 2.03
N VAL A 336 0.45 -2.56 1.14
CA VAL A 336 1.66 -3.40 1.17
C VAL A 336 2.74 -2.76 2.06
N PRO A 337 3.33 -3.50 3.01
CA PRO A 337 4.51 -3.04 3.75
C PRO A 337 5.70 -2.84 2.82
N ILE A 338 6.43 -1.75 3.05
CA ILE A 338 7.63 -1.42 2.28
C ILE A 338 8.85 -1.47 3.19
N LEU A 339 9.82 -2.34 2.87
CA LEU A 339 11.15 -2.36 3.48
C LEU A 339 12.10 -1.51 2.63
N SER A 340 12.35 -0.28 3.07
CA SER A 340 13.22 0.67 2.40
C SER A 340 14.63 0.59 2.96
N LEU A 341 15.60 0.20 2.13
CA LEU A 341 16.99 0.15 2.53
C LEU A 341 17.65 1.52 2.32
N CYS A 342 18.33 2.03 3.37
CA CYS A 342 18.94 3.36 3.37
C CYS A 342 20.42 3.28 3.77
N GLN A 343 21.26 4.08 3.14
CA GLN A 343 22.66 4.19 3.49
C GLN A 343 22.88 5.37 4.44
N LEU A 344 23.54 5.11 5.57
CA LEU A 344 23.88 6.15 6.55
C LEU A 344 25.07 6.99 6.14
N ASN A 345 25.07 8.24 6.57
CA ASN A 345 26.16 9.18 6.38
C ASN A 345 27.43 8.81 7.19
N ARG A 346 28.57 9.43 6.84
CA ARG A 346 29.86 9.16 7.49
C ARG A 346 30.02 9.79 8.87
N ALA A 347 29.04 10.54 9.35
CA ALA A 347 29.14 11.29 10.60
C ALA A 347 29.42 10.41 11.84
N SER A 348 28.88 9.17 11.84
CA SER A 348 29.16 8.21 12.93
C SER A 348 30.63 7.78 13.03
N GLU A 349 31.40 7.82 11.93
CA GLU A 349 32.80 7.40 11.93
C GLU A 349 33.74 8.35 12.70
N ALA A 350 33.32 9.60 12.89
CA ALA A 350 34.07 10.63 13.63
C ALA A 350 33.87 10.54 15.15
N ARG A 351 32.90 9.74 15.62
CA ARG A 351 32.62 9.55 17.05
C ARG A 351 33.52 8.45 17.64
N SER A 352 33.81 8.56 18.94
CA SER A 352 34.53 7.51 19.70
C SER A 352 33.73 6.20 19.73
N ASP A 353 32.43 6.29 19.93
CA ASP A 353 31.49 5.21 19.70
C ASP A 353 30.98 5.28 18.25
N LYS A 354 31.50 4.41 17.40
CA LYS A 354 31.16 4.35 15.97
C LYS A 354 29.75 3.81 15.69
N ARG A 355 28.95 3.56 16.74
CA ARG A 355 27.55 3.12 16.56
C ARG A 355 26.71 4.21 15.95
N PRO A 356 26.02 3.92 14.84
CA PRO A 356 25.14 4.88 14.22
C PRO A 356 23.83 5.03 15.03
N SER A 357 23.20 6.21 14.89
CA SER A 357 21.93 6.57 15.51
C SER A 357 21.01 7.22 14.49
N LEU A 358 19.75 7.51 14.87
CA LEU A 358 18.80 8.25 14.02
C LEU A 358 19.37 9.57 13.48
N ALA A 359 20.26 10.23 14.25
CA ALA A 359 20.89 11.46 13.80
C ALA A 359 21.77 11.29 12.54
N ASP A 360 22.22 10.08 12.23
CA ASP A 360 23.02 9.79 11.03
C ASP A 360 22.17 9.61 9.77
N LEU A 361 20.82 9.60 9.92
CA LEU A 361 19.83 9.77 8.85
C LEU A 361 19.55 11.24 8.52
N ARG A 362 20.20 12.20 9.20
CA ARG A 362 19.86 13.64 9.24
C ARG A 362 19.88 14.39 7.92
N ASP A 363 20.54 13.91 6.89
CA ASP A 363 20.40 14.54 5.56
C ASP A 363 19.02 14.29 4.93
N THR A 364 18.13 13.60 5.66
CA THR A 364 16.81 13.18 5.22
C THR A 364 15.85 13.02 6.41
N GLY A 365 15.61 14.12 7.15
CA GLY A 365 14.62 14.14 8.26
C GLY A 365 13.27 13.54 7.85
N ALA A 366 12.91 13.68 6.58
CA ALA A 366 11.70 13.06 6.02
C ALA A 366 11.70 11.53 6.07
N ILE A 367 12.86 10.85 5.92
CA ILE A 367 12.91 9.38 6.03
C ILE A 367 12.57 8.96 7.47
N GLU A 368 13.09 9.68 8.46
CA GLU A 368 12.75 9.42 9.85
C GLU A 368 11.26 9.70 10.10
N GLU A 369 10.73 10.81 9.60
CA GLU A 369 9.33 11.20 9.79
C GLU A 369 8.36 10.20 9.15
N ASP A 370 8.59 9.77 7.92
CA ASP A 370 7.69 8.90 7.16
C ASP A 370 7.76 7.44 7.60
N SER A 371 8.89 7.01 8.18
CA SER A 371 9.07 5.62 8.62
C SER A 371 8.23 5.31 9.86
N ASP A 372 7.52 4.19 9.82
CA ASP A 372 6.79 3.65 10.97
C ASP A 372 7.75 2.96 11.96
N ALA A 373 8.82 2.36 11.43
CA ALA A 373 9.95 1.89 12.21
C ALA A 373 11.27 2.15 11.49
N VAL A 374 12.32 2.39 12.26
CA VAL A 374 13.70 2.53 11.76
C VAL A 374 14.59 1.50 12.46
N ILE A 375 15.20 0.66 11.65
CA ILE A 375 16.13 -0.38 12.08
C ILE A 375 17.54 0.04 11.63
N ILE A 376 18.46 0.15 12.56
CA ILE A 376 19.87 0.49 12.29
C ILE A 376 20.74 -0.72 12.57
N LEU A 377 21.54 -1.10 11.57
CA LEU A 377 22.49 -2.18 11.70
C LEU A 377 23.87 -1.66 12.05
N TYR A 378 24.52 -2.35 12.99
CA TYR A 378 25.92 -2.15 13.33
C TYR A 378 26.64 -3.48 13.45
N ARG A 379 27.87 -3.55 12.92
CA ARG A 379 28.71 -4.75 13.00
C ARG A 379 30.08 -4.33 13.52
N PRO A 380 30.39 -4.61 14.79
CA PRO A 380 31.66 -4.21 15.41
C PRO A 380 32.90 -4.65 14.63
N ALA A 381 32.87 -5.84 14.06
CA ALA A 381 33.99 -6.43 13.29
C ALA A 381 34.47 -5.57 12.11
N VAL A 382 33.59 -4.75 11.51
CA VAL A 382 33.97 -3.85 10.37
C VAL A 382 34.91 -2.73 10.82
N HIS A 383 34.87 -2.38 12.11
CA HIS A 383 35.62 -1.26 12.68
C HIS A 383 36.91 -1.69 13.34
N LEU A 384 37.21 -3.00 13.41
CA LEU A 384 38.47 -3.54 13.88
C LEU A 384 39.61 -3.27 12.86
N PRO A 385 40.86 -3.14 13.31
CA PRO A 385 42.00 -3.20 12.45
C PRO A 385 41.96 -4.43 11.52
N LYS A 386 42.52 -4.34 10.31
CA LYS A 386 42.40 -5.40 9.29
C LYS A 386 42.94 -6.73 9.73
N ASP A 387 43.98 -6.73 10.57
CA ASP A 387 44.63 -7.88 11.16
C ASP A 387 43.84 -8.52 12.31
N GLU A 388 42.95 -7.78 12.93
CA GLU A 388 42.04 -8.24 13.98
C GLU A 388 40.64 -8.60 13.48
N GLN A 389 40.36 -8.35 12.20
CA GLN A 389 39.05 -8.69 11.64
C GLN A 389 38.86 -10.21 11.54
N PRO A 390 37.71 -10.74 11.98
CA PRO A 390 37.41 -12.16 11.83
C PRO A 390 37.42 -12.58 10.37
N MET A 391 37.76 -13.84 10.12
CA MET A 391 37.73 -14.39 8.77
C MET A 391 36.31 -14.39 8.18
N PRO A 392 36.15 -14.32 6.85
CA PRO A 392 34.84 -14.24 6.21
C PRO A 392 33.88 -15.38 6.52
N TRP A 393 34.40 -16.54 6.91
CA TRP A 393 33.61 -17.72 7.31
C TRP A 393 33.27 -17.79 8.80
N GLU A 394 33.87 -16.91 9.61
CA GLU A 394 33.58 -16.83 11.04
C GLU A 394 32.28 -16.08 11.27
N THR A 395 31.53 -16.52 12.28
CA THR A 395 30.31 -15.86 12.71
C THR A 395 30.67 -14.57 13.44
N GLN A 396 30.01 -13.47 13.02
CA GLN A 396 30.21 -12.14 13.57
C GLN A 396 28.92 -11.64 14.20
N ASP A 397 29.07 -10.78 15.20
CA ASP A 397 27.93 -10.08 15.80
C ASP A 397 27.38 -9.05 14.83
N LEU A 398 26.07 -9.11 14.60
CA LEU A 398 25.28 -8.07 13.94
C LEU A 398 24.30 -7.49 14.96
N GLU A 399 24.55 -6.28 15.40
CA GLU A 399 23.63 -5.53 16.23
C GLU A 399 22.51 -4.99 15.35
N VAL A 400 21.28 -5.32 15.70
CA VAL A 400 20.06 -4.87 15.02
C VAL A 400 19.32 -4.00 16.01
N ASN A 401 19.37 -2.70 15.80
CA ASN A 401 18.82 -1.69 16.71
C ASN A 401 17.52 -1.13 16.11
N VAL A 402 16.39 -1.35 16.77
CA VAL A 402 15.13 -0.68 16.47
C VAL A 402 15.16 0.66 17.19
N GLU A 403 15.53 1.72 16.47
CA GLU A 403 15.73 3.08 17.01
C GLU A 403 14.43 3.90 17.03
N LYS A 404 13.50 3.56 16.16
CA LYS A 404 12.15 4.14 16.10
C LYS A 404 11.15 3.04 15.85
N ASN A 405 10.03 3.06 16.59
CA ASN A 405 8.88 2.21 16.35
C ASN A 405 7.61 2.95 16.79
N ARG A 406 6.73 3.28 15.84
CA ARG A 406 5.45 3.95 16.14
C ARG A 406 4.43 3.03 16.80
N HIS A 407 4.63 1.71 16.65
CA HIS A 407 3.64 0.69 17.03
C HIS A 407 4.13 -0.19 18.19
N GLY A 408 5.30 0.11 18.78
CA GLY A 408 5.88 -0.70 19.84
C GLY A 408 7.11 -0.11 20.47
N ALA A 409 7.89 -0.97 21.10
CA ALA A 409 9.11 -0.59 21.80
C ALA A 409 10.30 -0.40 20.84
N THR A 410 11.26 0.40 21.28
CA THR A 410 12.61 0.42 20.72
C THR A 410 13.49 -0.56 21.49
N GLY A 411 14.56 -1.05 20.86
CA GLY A 411 15.42 -2.01 21.52
C GLY A 411 16.51 -2.57 20.59
N GLN A 412 17.31 -3.45 21.13
CA GLN A 412 18.44 -4.06 20.44
C GLN A 412 18.37 -5.58 20.54
N ILE A 413 18.66 -6.25 19.43
CA ILE A 413 18.96 -7.69 19.39
C ILE A 413 20.31 -7.92 18.72
N ILE A 414 20.97 -9.02 19.07
CA ILE A 414 22.23 -9.43 18.46
C ILE A 414 21.98 -10.68 17.65
N MET A 415 22.31 -10.63 16.37
CA MET A 415 22.19 -11.74 15.43
C MET A 415 23.55 -12.25 14.99
N ASP A 416 23.61 -13.48 14.52
CA ASP A 416 24.77 -14.09 13.89
C ASP A 416 24.83 -13.71 12.41
N PHE A 417 25.94 -13.12 11.99
CA PHE A 417 26.23 -12.77 10.60
C PHE A 417 27.39 -13.63 10.07
N VAL A 418 27.16 -14.33 8.96
CA VAL A 418 28.17 -15.11 8.25
C VAL A 418 28.36 -14.52 6.86
N GLY A 419 29.41 -13.72 6.69
CA GLY A 419 29.65 -12.91 5.49
C GLY A 419 29.87 -13.74 4.24
N VAL A 420 30.59 -14.85 4.32
CA VAL A 420 30.98 -15.69 3.19
C VAL A 420 29.77 -16.20 2.37
N CYS A 421 28.67 -16.53 3.03
CA CYS A 421 27.43 -17.01 2.40
C CYS A 421 26.24 -16.05 2.54
N SER A 422 26.51 -14.82 2.95
CA SER A 422 25.46 -13.78 3.13
C SER A 422 24.31 -14.22 4.04
N ARG A 423 24.60 -14.88 5.17
CA ARG A 423 23.59 -15.45 6.06
C ARG A 423 23.45 -14.65 7.35
N VAL A 424 22.21 -14.43 7.78
CA VAL A 424 21.86 -13.88 9.10
C VAL A 424 21.00 -14.89 9.83
N ARG A 425 21.20 -15.05 11.13
CA ARG A 425 20.41 -15.92 12.00
C ARG A 425 20.22 -15.29 13.36
N GLU A 426 19.07 -15.49 13.97
CA GLU A 426 18.87 -15.19 15.38
C GLU A 426 19.64 -16.17 16.27
N ARG A 427 20.10 -15.64 17.40
CA ARG A 427 20.66 -16.48 18.46
C ARG A 427 19.54 -17.07 19.30
N PRO A 428 19.63 -18.36 19.67
CA PRO A 428 18.70 -18.92 20.62
C PRO A 428 18.75 -18.09 21.92
N GLN A 429 17.59 -17.62 22.40
CA GLN A 429 17.54 -16.97 23.71
C GLN A 429 17.97 -17.99 24.77
N LYS A 430 19.07 -17.73 25.47
CA LYS A 430 19.30 -18.34 26.78
C LYS A 430 18.17 -17.81 27.65
N ASN A 431 17.28 -18.72 28.12
CA ASN A 431 16.09 -18.40 28.93
C ASN A 431 16.33 -17.17 29.83
N ARG A 432 15.88 -16.01 29.40
CA ARG A 432 15.58 -14.92 30.30
C ARG A 432 14.23 -15.28 30.90
N GLY A 433 14.28 -15.84 32.13
CA GLY A 433 13.10 -16.01 32.95
C GLY A 433 12.47 -14.64 33.17
N TYR A 434 11.49 -14.27 32.35
CA TYR A 434 10.57 -13.21 32.70
C TYR A 434 9.69 -13.74 33.81
N SER A 435 9.92 -13.27 35.03
CA SER A 435 8.94 -13.40 36.10
C SER A 435 7.68 -12.62 35.67
N LYS A 436 6.53 -13.31 35.67
CA LYS A 436 5.20 -12.78 35.34
C LYS A 436 4.70 -11.65 36.29
N GLU A 437 5.55 -10.99 37.04
CA GLU A 437 5.19 -10.11 38.15
C GLU A 437 5.31 -8.59 37.83
N GLN A 438 5.45 -8.18 36.57
CA GLN A 438 5.57 -6.74 36.24
C GLN A 438 4.70 -6.32 35.06
N LEU A 439 3.45 -6.74 35.01
CA LEU A 439 2.44 -6.06 34.23
C LEU A 439 1.50 -5.34 35.22
N PRO A 440 1.33 -4.00 35.15
CA PRO A 440 0.24 -3.34 35.84
C PRO A 440 -1.09 -3.77 35.20
N ASP A 441 -2.08 -4.02 36.05
CA ASP A 441 -3.48 -4.35 35.71
C ASP A 441 -4.13 -3.28 34.83
#